data_9a34b56bb7f247a3317579d510cdc447
#
_entry.id   9a34b56bb7f247a3317579d510cdc447
#
_cell.length_a   1.000
_cell.length_b   1.000
_cell.length_c   1.000
_cell.angle_alpha   90.00
_cell.angle_beta   90.00
_cell.angle_gamma   90.00
#
_symmetry.space_group_name_H-M   'P 1'
#
loop_
_entity.id
_entity.type
_entity.pdbx_description
1 polymer ?
#
loop_
_entity_poly.entity_id
_entity_poly.type
_entity_poly.pdbx_seq_one_letter_code
_entity_poly.pdbx_strand_id
1 'polypeptide(L)'
;MIDFSGDGLPAFIDGEKVELQIFVAVLPFSGYTFAYATPDQTRKSWFHSIRALMSELQGAPKYVILDNSTTCVTLASKVWPKYAKEFEHVCRYYGMLPYAGEPGVPLAKPHVERAVGLVQQKVLSLLLDERPAATIQEANARLAEKIAAFNDRPLEIDPSLTRRTLFETKEKEFLKQIPSIPWGEDIEVKRLKVQKRGTVRYKQRRYRVDYRYVGDYVNVVANETEKTLSLFTDTNWKLIGKLPLRDGGNLVIEDVEKQSPGSSIL
;
A
#
# COMPACT_ATOMS: atom_id res chain seq x y z
N MET A 1 11.28 -0.93 -1.14
CA MET A 1 11.57 -1.47 0.18
C MET A 1 10.98 -0.56 1.24
N ILE A 2 10.53 -1.11 2.35
CA ILE A 2 9.81 -0.37 3.39
C ILE A 2 10.32 -0.78 4.77
N ASP A 3 10.40 0.22 5.68
CA ASP A 3 10.80 0.03 7.07
C ASP A 3 10.32 1.22 7.93
N PHE A 4 10.44 1.12 9.26
CA PHE A 4 10.36 2.26 10.16
C PHE A 4 11.76 2.81 10.46
N SER A 5 11.88 4.14 10.51
CA SER A 5 13.13 4.76 10.99
C SER A 5 13.29 4.48 12.48
N GLY A 6 14.54 4.32 12.94
CA GLY A 6 14.84 4.14 14.36
C GLY A 6 14.55 5.40 15.19
N ASP A 7 14.60 6.58 14.56
CA ASP A 7 14.34 7.87 15.20
C ASP A 7 12.91 8.31 14.95
N GLY A 8 12.25 8.80 16.00
CA GLY A 8 10.91 9.36 15.95
C GLY A 8 10.90 10.87 15.73
N LEU A 9 9.73 11.42 15.47
CA LEU A 9 9.50 12.86 15.36
C LEU A 9 8.67 13.35 16.54
N PRO A 10 9.17 14.28 17.39
CA PRO A 10 8.41 14.81 18.50
C PRO A 10 7.22 15.65 18.01
N ALA A 11 6.08 15.46 18.65
CA ALA A 11 4.85 16.21 18.39
C ALA A 11 4.11 16.49 19.70
N PHE A 12 3.20 17.46 19.69
CA PHE A 12 2.26 17.71 20.78
C PHE A 12 0.84 17.42 20.29
N ILE A 13 0.33 16.23 20.60
CA ILE A 13 -1.00 15.79 20.19
C ILE A 13 -1.94 15.88 21.40
N ASP A 14 -3.04 16.61 21.26
CA ASP A 14 -4.01 16.83 22.34
C ASP A 14 -3.39 17.38 23.63
N GLY A 15 -2.30 18.15 23.49
CA GLY A 15 -1.56 18.75 24.61
C GLY A 15 -0.52 17.85 25.27
N GLU A 16 -0.40 16.60 24.82
CA GLU A 16 0.61 15.66 25.30
C GLU A 16 1.79 15.56 24.34
N LYS A 17 3.00 15.49 24.90
CA LYS A 17 4.22 15.26 24.13
C LYS A 17 4.28 13.78 23.74
N VAL A 18 4.28 13.52 22.43
CA VAL A 18 4.38 12.18 21.86
C VAL A 18 5.56 12.10 20.89
N GLU A 19 6.03 10.90 20.64
CA GLU A 19 7.04 10.62 19.64
C GLU A 19 6.41 9.80 18.50
N LEU A 20 6.24 10.45 17.34
CA LEU A 20 5.68 9.82 16.16
C LEU A 20 6.71 8.91 15.50
N GLN A 21 6.30 7.74 15.09
CA GLN A 21 7.12 6.78 14.36
C GLN A 21 7.10 7.11 12.86
N ILE A 22 8.24 7.00 12.19
CA ILE A 22 8.34 7.37 10.79
C ILE A 22 8.51 6.13 9.91
N PHE A 23 7.47 5.83 9.14
CA PHE A 23 7.52 4.85 8.08
C PHE A 23 8.26 5.44 6.88
N VAL A 24 9.21 4.68 6.33
CA VAL A 24 10.02 5.07 5.17
C VAL A 24 9.89 4.01 4.07
N ALA A 25 9.68 4.46 2.85
CA ALA A 25 9.72 3.62 1.66
C ALA A 25 10.68 4.19 0.63
N VAL A 26 11.43 3.32 -0.03
CA VAL A 26 12.38 3.69 -1.07
C VAL A 26 12.22 2.79 -2.28
N LEU A 27 12.18 3.39 -3.45
CA LEU A 27 12.27 2.69 -4.74
C LEU A 27 13.75 2.55 -5.10
N PRO A 28 14.29 1.32 -5.20
CA PRO A 28 15.74 1.11 -5.24
C PRO A 28 16.43 1.68 -6.49
N PHE A 29 15.74 1.78 -7.62
CA PHE A 29 16.33 2.26 -8.87
C PHE A 29 16.50 3.78 -8.86
N SER A 30 15.43 4.54 -8.62
CA SER A 30 15.45 6.01 -8.61
C SER A 30 15.97 6.59 -7.31
N GLY A 31 15.93 5.82 -6.22
CA GLY A 31 16.08 6.32 -4.86
C GLY A 31 14.90 7.18 -4.42
N TYR A 32 13.77 7.18 -5.18
CA TYR A 32 12.58 7.93 -4.81
C TYR A 32 12.10 7.49 -3.44
N THR A 33 11.95 8.45 -2.56
CA THR A 33 11.71 8.23 -1.15
C THR A 33 10.34 8.77 -0.76
N PHE A 34 9.64 8.00 0.05
CA PHE A 34 8.39 8.37 0.70
C PHE A 34 8.57 8.19 2.20
N ALA A 35 7.98 9.08 3.00
CA ALA A 35 7.91 8.92 4.45
C ALA A 35 6.54 9.32 4.97
N TYR A 36 6.13 8.68 6.08
CA TYR A 36 4.83 8.89 6.68
C TYR A 36 4.91 8.74 8.21
N ALA A 37 4.43 9.74 8.94
CA ALA A 37 4.40 9.73 10.41
C ALA A 37 3.16 9.02 10.93
N THR A 38 3.36 8.15 11.91
CA THR A 38 2.30 7.37 12.58
C THR A 38 2.46 7.45 14.10
N PRO A 39 1.39 7.22 14.88
CA PRO A 39 1.49 7.25 16.34
C PRO A 39 2.33 6.10 16.92
N ASP A 40 2.41 4.99 16.19
CA ASP A 40 3.07 3.76 16.62
C ASP A 40 3.51 2.90 15.42
N GLN A 41 4.09 1.72 15.69
CA GLN A 41 4.47 0.74 14.69
C GLN A 41 3.52 -0.47 14.65
N THR A 42 2.27 -0.29 15.05
CA THR A 42 1.26 -1.35 14.99
C THR A 42 0.93 -1.73 13.54
N ARG A 43 0.28 -2.88 13.33
CA ARG A 43 -0.19 -3.31 12.01
C ARG A 43 -1.09 -2.26 11.36
N LYS A 44 -1.94 -1.61 12.15
CA LYS A 44 -2.81 -0.53 11.68
C LYS A 44 -2.00 0.62 11.08
N SER A 45 -0.98 1.07 11.77
CA SER A 45 -0.05 2.12 11.32
C SER A 45 0.70 1.68 10.05
N TRP A 46 1.16 0.43 9.98
CA TRP A 46 1.76 -0.14 8.77
C TRP A 46 0.81 -0.06 7.57
N PHE A 47 -0.43 -0.48 7.73
CA PHE A 47 -1.39 -0.50 6.62
C PHE A 47 -1.80 0.89 6.17
N HIS A 48 -1.93 1.85 7.11
CA HIS A 48 -2.16 3.25 6.78
C HIS A 48 -1.00 3.83 5.97
N SER A 49 0.24 3.53 6.37
CA SER A 49 1.44 3.99 5.66
C SER A 49 1.55 3.37 4.27
N ILE A 50 1.27 2.08 4.11
CA ILE A 50 1.25 1.41 2.80
C ILE A 50 0.17 2.02 1.91
N ARG A 51 -1.02 2.29 2.44
CA ARG A 51 -2.09 2.96 1.69
C ARG A 51 -1.67 4.35 1.22
N ALA A 52 -1.07 5.15 2.09
CA ALA A 52 -0.55 6.47 1.76
C ALA A 52 0.54 6.39 0.69
N LEU A 53 1.47 5.42 0.80
CA LEU A 53 2.50 5.15 -0.20
C LEU A 53 1.90 4.80 -1.57
N MET A 54 0.92 3.89 -1.64
CA MET A 54 0.29 3.52 -2.91
C MET A 54 -0.42 4.71 -3.55
N SER A 55 -1.03 5.56 -2.73
CA SER A 55 -1.69 6.80 -3.17
C SER A 55 -0.68 7.80 -3.75
N GLU A 56 0.46 7.98 -3.10
CA GLU A 56 1.55 8.86 -3.56
C GLU A 56 2.15 8.37 -4.88
N LEU A 57 2.45 7.08 -4.97
CA LEU A 57 3.03 6.49 -6.17
C LEU A 57 2.03 6.40 -7.33
N GLN A 58 0.72 6.51 -7.05
CA GLN A 58 -0.38 6.25 -8.00
C GLN A 58 -0.27 4.86 -8.66
N GLY A 59 0.31 3.91 -7.95
CA GLY A 59 0.55 2.57 -8.43
C GLY A 59 1.21 1.70 -7.37
N ALA A 60 1.33 0.41 -7.62
CA ALA A 60 1.94 -0.55 -6.71
C ALA A 60 3.18 -1.20 -7.33
N PRO A 61 4.30 -1.29 -6.62
CA PRO A 61 5.47 -2.02 -7.08
C PRO A 61 5.18 -3.52 -7.16
N LYS A 62 5.90 -4.24 -8.02
CA LYS A 62 5.77 -5.69 -8.13
C LYS A 62 6.19 -6.41 -6.86
N TYR A 63 7.22 -5.92 -6.20
CA TYR A 63 7.77 -6.50 -4.96
C TYR A 63 7.73 -5.49 -3.83
N VAL A 64 7.42 -5.96 -2.63
CA VAL A 64 7.61 -5.21 -1.39
C VAL A 64 8.64 -5.95 -0.54
N ILE A 65 9.77 -5.29 -0.29
CA ILE A 65 10.86 -5.84 0.50
C ILE A 65 10.74 -5.29 1.91
N LEU A 66 10.73 -6.20 2.89
CA LEU A 66 10.67 -5.90 4.33
C LEU A 66 12.02 -6.20 4.96
N ASP A 67 12.50 -5.34 5.84
CA ASP A 67 13.58 -5.71 6.74
C ASP A 67 12.98 -6.35 8.00
N ASN A 68 12.96 -7.69 8.05
CA ASN A 68 12.61 -8.56 9.18
C ASN A 68 11.64 -7.98 10.24
N SER A 69 10.70 -7.12 9.82
CA SER A 69 9.69 -6.53 10.71
C SER A 69 8.83 -7.63 11.30
N THR A 70 8.93 -7.85 12.62
CA THR A 70 8.11 -8.82 13.37
C THR A 70 6.61 -8.53 13.26
N THR A 71 6.25 -7.32 12.87
CA THR A 71 4.86 -6.90 12.65
C THR A 71 4.27 -7.54 11.40
N CYS A 72 5.07 -7.68 10.34
CA CYS A 72 4.62 -8.22 9.05
C CYS A 72 5.09 -9.65 8.79
N VAL A 73 6.17 -10.11 9.45
CA VAL A 73 6.75 -11.44 9.31
C VAL A 73 6.53 -12.23 10.61
N THR A 74 5.75 -13.31 10.54
CA THR A 74 5.47 -14.16 11.71
C THR A 74 6.51 -15.25 11.93
N LEU A 75 7.22 -15.65 10.87
CA LEU A 75 8.32 -16.60 10.92
C LEU A 75 9.37 -16.17 9.88
N ALA A 76 10.53 -15.75 10.37
CA ALA A 76 11.68 -15.50 9.52
C ALA A 76 12.30 -16.86 9.09
N SER A 77 12.31 -17.14 7.79
CA SER A 77 12.91 -18.34 7.22
C SER A 77 13.58 -17.97 5.90
N LYS A 78 14.76 -18.56 5.65
CA LYS A 78 15.49 -18.36 4.39
C LYS A 78 14.74 -18.90 3.17
N VAL A 79 13.94 -19.95 3.35
CA VAL A 79 13.30 -20.68 2.26
C VAL A 79 11.79 -20.38 2.17
N TRP A 80 11.12 -20.31 3.33
CA TRP A 80 9.67 -20.13 3.42
C TRP A 80 9.31 -19.16 4.55
N PRO A 81 9.49 -17.83 4.37
CA PRO A 81 9.03 -16.86 5.36
C PRO A 81 7.50 -16.94 5.47
N LYS A 82 6.98 -16.86 6.70
CA LYS A 82 5.53 -16.72 6.93
C LYS A 82 5.24 -15.25 7.23
N TYR A 83 4.33 -14.68 6.48
CA TYR A 83 3.85 -13.33 6.67
C TYR A 83 2.58 -13.31 7.54
N ALA A 84 2.31 -12.19 8.17
CA ALA A 84 1.02 -11.98 8.82
C ALA A 84 -0.10 -12.03 7.76
N LYS A 85 -1.21 -12.71 8.08
CA LYS A 85 -2.32 -12.89 7.12
C LYS A 85 -2.84 -11.57 6.56
N GLU A 86 -2.93 -10.56 7.40
CA GLU A 86 -3.38 -9.23 7.02
C GLU A 86 -2.42 -8.56 6.04
N PHE A 87 -1.10 -8.76 6.23
CA PHE A 87 -0.08 -8.27 5.31
C PHE A 87 -0.16 -8.99 3.95
N GLU A 88 -0.38 -10.31 3.95
CA GLU A 88 -0.63 -11.05 2.72
C GLU A 88 -1.89 -10.54 1.99
N HIS A 89 -2.94 -10.15 2.73
CA HIS A 89 -4.14 -9.56 2.15
C HIS A 89 -3.86 -8.22 1.50
N VAL A 90 -3.10 -7.33 2.16
CA VAL A 90 -2.68 -6.04 1.59
C VAL A 90 -1.84 -6.24 0.33
N CYS A 91 -0.87 -7.15 0.38
CA CYS A 91 -0.04 -7.46 -0.77
C CYS A 91 -0.88 -7.99 -1.94
N ARG A 92 -1.82 -8.89 -1.67
CA ARG A 92 -2.73 -9.43 -2.68
C ARG A 92 -3.64 -8.34 -3.25
N TYR A 93 -4.14 -7.45 -2.39
CA TYR A 93 -4.99 -6.33 -2.80
C TYR A 93 -4.30 -5.42 -3.82
N TYR A 94 -3.05 -5.04 -3.55
CA TYR A 94 -2.25 -4.20 -4.44
C TYR A 94 -1.49 -5.00 -5.52
N GLY A 95 -1.64 -6.32 -5.57
CA GLY A 95 -0.93 -7.19 -6.52
C GLY A 95 0.58 -7.23 -6.30
N MET A 96 1.04 -6.95 -5.09
CA MET A 96 2.44 -7.01 -4.70
C MET A 96 2.83 -8.42 -4.25
N LEU A 97 4.11 -8.75 -4.38
CA LEU A 97 4.71 -9.97 -3.83
C LEU A 97 5.59 -9.57 -2.64
N PRO A 98 5.27 -10.05 -1.44
CA PRO A 98 6.12 -9.80 -0.28
C PRO A 98 7.44 -10.56 -0.40
N TYR A 99 8.53 -9.91 -0.06
CA TYR A 99 9.86 -10.48 0.01
C TYR A 99 10.50 -10.09 1.34
N ALA A 100 10.69 -11.06 2.22
CA ALA A 100 11.49 -10.88 3.42
C ALA A 100 12.95 -11.07 3.01
N GLY A 101 13.79 -10.07 3.24
CA GLY A 101 15.22 -10.16 2.96
C GLY A 101 15.81 -11.40 3.65
N GLU A 102 16.62 -12.16 2.93
CA GLU A 102 17.32 -13.29 3.55
C GLU A 102 18.26 -12.78 4.66
N PRO A 103 18.19 -13.34 5.87
CA PRO A 103 19.17 -13.03 6.91
C PRO A 103 20.59 -13.33 6.39
N GLY A 104 21.43 -12.29 6.26
CA GLY A 104 22.81 -12.42 5.82
C GLY A 104 23.07 -12.33 4.30
N VAL A 105 22.05 -12.07 3.46
CA VAL A 105 22.25 -11.77 2.03
C VAL A 105 22.04 -10.27 1.77
N PRO A 106 23.09 -9.52 1.39
CA PRO A 106 23.03 -8.06 1.29
C PRO A 106 22.47 -7.55 -0.05
N LEU A 107 21.48 -8.21 -0.66
CA LEU A 107 21.02 -7.86 -2.03
C LEU A 107 20.31 -6.51 -2.17
N ALA A 108 19.72 -5.99 -1.11
CA ALA A 108 19.07 -4.67 -1.15
C ALA A 108 19.28 -3.85 0.14
N LYS A 109 19.77 -4.45 1.22
CA LYS A 109 19.94 -3.82 2.53
C LYS A 109 20.77 -2.55 2.52
N PRO A 110 21.97 -2.50 1.89
CA PRO A 110 22.81 -1.30 1.95
C PRO A 110 22.15 -0.07 1.33
N HIS A 111 21.34 -0.24 0.29
CA HIS A 111 20.67 0.88 -0.38
C HIS A 111 19.54 1.46 0.48
N VAL A 112 18.85 0.64 1.23
CA VAL A 112 17.73 1.07 2.07
C VAL A 112 18.22 1.58 3.42
N GLU A 113 19.14 0.89 4.06
CA GLU A 113 19.80 1.40 5.28
C GLU A 113 20.40 2.78 5.01
N ARG A 114 21.08 2.94 3.86
CA ARG A 114 21.56 4.24 3.40
C ARG A 114 20.45 5.25 3.17
N ALA A 115 19.35 4.85 2.54
CA ALA A 115 18.23 5.75 2.26
C ALA A 115 17.48 6.14 3.54
N VAL A 116 17.22 5.20 4.44
CA VAL A 116 16.67 5.48 5.76
C VAL A 116 17.59 6.42 6.54
N GLY A 117 18.89 6.15 6.58
CA GLY A 117 19.88 7.03 7.19
C GLY A 117 19.93 8.44 6.56
N LEU A 118 19.78 8.55 5.24
CA LEU A 118 19.68 9.84 4.56
C LEU A 118 18.41 10.59 4.90
N VAL A 119 17.27 9.90 5.05
CA VAL A 119 16.03 10.52 5.51
C VAL A 119 16.19 11.03 6.93
N GLN A 120 16.77 10.25 7.84
CA GLN A 120 17.06 10.66 9.19
C GLN A 120 17.96 11.91 9.22
N GLN A 121 19.08 11.88 8.53
CA GLN A 121 20.05 12.98 8.54
C GLN A 121 19.60 14.24 7.79
N LYS A 122 18.92 14.08 6.64
CA LYS A 122 18.66 15.20 5.72
C LYS A 122 17.19 15.68 5.73
N VAL A 123 16.30 14.94 6.35
CA VAL A 123 14.88 15.29 6.41
C VAL A 123 14.41 15.44 7.86
N LEU A 124 14.56 14.40 8.68
CA LEU A 124 14.07 14.45 10.05
C LEU A 124 14.84 15.48 10.90
N SER A 125 16.16 15.62 10.70
CA SER A 125 16.94 16.64 11.38
C SER A 125 16.39 18.07 11.17
N LEU A 126 15.93 18.37 9.95
CA LEU A 126 15.34 19.69 9.66
C LEU A 126 14.00 19.90 10.35
N LEU A 127 13.23 18.83 10.57
CA LEU A 127 11.96 18.90 11.28
C LEU A 127 12.14 19.01 12.80
N LEU A 128 13.24 18.48 13.33
CA LEU A 128 13.60 18.59 14.75
C LEU A 128 13.93 20.03 15.16
N ASP A 129 14.43 20.85 14.22
CA ASP A 129 14.72 22.28 14.45
C ASP A 129 13.45 23.16 14.37
N GLU A 130 12.34 22.60 13.89
CA GLU A 130 11.05 23.29 13.83
C GLU A 130 10.24 23.07 15.12
N ARG A 131 9.20 23.90 15.34
CA ARG A 131 8.27 23.65 16.44
C ARG A 131 7.61 22.27 16.27
N PRO A 132 7.39 21.50 17.34
CA PRO A 132 6.66 20.24 17.25
C PRO A 132 5.27 20.43 16.62
N ALA A 133 4.85 19.46 15.81
CA ALA A 133 3.53 19.47 15.19
C ALA A 133 2.42 19.30 16.25
N ALA A 134 1.29 19.96 16.04
CA ALA A 134 0.13 19.86 16.94
C ALA A 134 -0.83 18.73 16.56
N THR A 135 -0.69 18.16 15.37
CA THR A 135 -1.49 17.01 14.89
C THR A 135 -0.64 16.09 14.02
N ILE A 136 -1.07 14.83 13.90
CA ILE A 136 -0.42 13.85 12.99
C ILE A 136 -0.54 14.33 11.54
N GLN A 137 -1.64 14.97 11.18
CA GLN A 137 -1.87 15.54 9.85
C GLN A 137 -0.86 16.65 9.54
N GLU A 138 -0.63 17.55 10.49
CA GLU A 138 0.39 18.59 10.36
C GLU A 138 1.79 18.01 10.23
N ALA A 139 2.13 17.02 11.05
CA ALA A 139 3.41 16.30 10.96
C ALA A 139 3.61 15.68 9.57
N ASN A 140 2.59 15.01 9.05
CA ASN A 140 2.63 14.40 7.72
C ASN A 140 2.72 15.42 6.59
N ALA A 141 2.03 16.56 6.69
CA ALA A 141 2.12 17.63 5.69
C ALA A 141 3.55 18.21 5.61
N ARG A 142 4.15 18.52 6.75
CA ARG A 142 5.55 19.02 6.81
C ARG A 142 6.55 17.97 6.33
N LEU A 143 6.37 16.72 6.75
CA LEU A 143 7.22 15.60 6.30
C LEU A 143 7.14 15.43 4.79
N ALA A 144 5.94 15.48 4.20
CA ALA A 144 5.74 15.37 2.75
C ALA A 144 6.46 16.52 2.00
N GLU A 145 6.41 17.77 2.50
CA GLU A 145 7.11 18.92 1.93
C GLU A 145 8.64 18.68 1.91
N LYS A 146 9.22 18.26 3.05
CA LYS A 146 10.65 18.02 3.16
C LYS A 146 11.09 16.82 2.27
N ILE A 147 10.29 15.76 2.20
CA ILE A 147 10.55 14.61 1.34
C ILE A 147 10.44 15.00 -0.15
N ALA A 148 9.47 15.83 -0.52
CA ALA A 148 9.38 16.36 -1.88
C ALA A 148 10.66 17.13 -2.25
N ALA A 149 11.08 18.08 -1.40
CA ALA A 149 12.33 18.82 -1.60
C ALA A 149 13.56 17.88 -1.64
N PHE A 150 13.59 16.81 -0.85
CA PHE A 150 14.67 15.80 -0.89
C PHE A 150 14.67 15.04 -2.21
N ASN A 151 13.52 14.66 -2.74
CA ASN A 151 13.40 13.96 -4.02
C ASN A 151 13.77 14.85 -5.23
N ASP A 152 13.65 16.16 -5.08
CA ASP A 152 13.98 17.16 -6.12
C ASP A 152 15.44 17.65 -6.08
N ARG A 153 16.24 17.19 -5.12
CA ARG A 153 17.67 17.52 -5.08
C ARG A 153 18.41 16.84 -6.22
N PRO A 154 19.32 17.56 -6.93
CA PRO A 154 20.22 16.98 -7.89
C PRO A 154 20.98 15.79 -7.33
N LEU A 155 21.18 14.76 -8.14
CA LEU A 155 21.99 13.60 -7.77
C LEU A 155 23.48 13.92 -7.88
N GLU A 156 24.27 13.40 -6.94
CA GLU A 156 25.72 13.61 -6.94
C GLU A 156 26.40 13.00 -8.19
N ILE A 157 25.85 11.88 -8.68
CA ILE A 157 26.39 11.18 -9.85
C ILE A 157 26.07 11.89 -11.16
N ASP A 158 24.93 12.57 -11.24
CA ASP A 158 24.49 13.37 -12.39
C ASP A 158 23.57 14.49 -11.90
N PRO A 159 24.07 15.73 -11.79
CA PRO A 159 23.28 16.86 -11.32
C PRO A 159 22.10 17.27 -12.23
N SER A 160 22.02 16.75 -13.45
CA SER A 160 20.86 16.96 -14.34
C SER A 160 19.66 16.10 -13.96
N LEU A 161 19.87 15.10 -13.10
CA LEU A 161 18.86 14.15 -12.67
C LEU A 161 18.48 14.38 -11.18
N THR A 162 17.23 14.10 -10.87
CA THR A 162 16.74 14.03 -9.50
C THR A 162 16.09 12.66 -9.26
N ARG A 163 15.84 12.29 -8.00
CA ARG A 163 15.10 11.08 -7.67
C ARG A 163 13.73 11.09 -8.30
N ARG A 164 13.05 12.24 -8.27
CA ARG A 164 11.73 12.42 -8.89
C ARG A 164 11.79 12.22 -10.40
N THR A 165 12.71 12.85 -11.11
CA THR A 165 12.81 12.70 -12.56
C THR A 165 13.12 11.27 -12.99
N LEU A 166 13.97 10.56 -12.24
CA LEU A 166 14.23 9.14 -12.48
C LEU A 166 12.99 8.28 -12.23
N PHE A 167 12.26 8.54 -11.14
CA PHE A 167 11.03 7.83 -10.85
C PHE A 167 10.00 8.03 -11.96
N GLU A 168 9.71 9.26 -12.31
CA GLU A 168 8.64 9.60 -13.26
C GLU A 168 8.94 9.11 -14.68
N THR A 169 10.22 9.16 -15.11
CA THR A 169 10.60 8.83 -16.48
C THR A 169 11.02 7.38 -16.70
N LYS A 170 11.43 6.65 -15.64
CA LYS A 170 12.06 5.33 -15.78
C LYS A 170 11.44 4.24 -14.91
N GLU A 171 10.75 4.57 -13.82
CA GLU A 171 10.29 3.58 -12.85
C GLU A 171 8.77 3.52 -12.73
N LYS A 172 8.09 4.67 -12.90
CA LYS A 172 6.65 4.78 -12.77
C LYS A 172 5.87 3.87 -13.74
N GLU A 173 6.36 3.68 -14.95
CA GLU A 173 5.73 2.82 -15.97
C GLU A 173 5.66 1.34 -15.57
N PHE A 174 6.54 0.89 -14.65
CA PHE A 174 6.56 -0.49 -14.14
C PHE A 174 5.65 -0.71 -12.94
N LEU A 175 5.01 0.34 -12.42
CA LEU A 175 4.03 0.20 -11.36
C LEU A 175 2.74 -0.41 -11.90
N LYS A 176 2.17 -1.32 -11.12
CA LYS A 176 0.85 -1.90 -11.42
C LYS A 176 -0.25 -0.91 -11.07
N GLN A 177 -1.32 -0.94 -11.83
CA GLN A 177 -2.52 -0.21 -11.49
C GLN A 177 -3.07 -0.68 -10.14
N ILE A 178 -3.40 0.25 -9.28
CA ILE A 178 -4.03 -0.02 -7.99
C ILE A 178 -5.56 0.01 -8.09
N PRO A 179 -6.26 -0.71 -7.20
CA PRO A 179 -7.71 -0.62 -7.11
C PRO A 179 -8.18 0.81 -6.82
N SER A 180 -9.30 1.20 -7.40
CA SER A 180 -9.91 2.53 -7.17
C SER A 180 -10.45 2.72 -5.75
N ILE A 181 -10.70 1.62 -5.03
CA ILE A 181 -11.11 1.65 -3.62
C ILE A 181 -9.83 1.57 -2.78
N PRO A 182 -9.55 2.51 -1.88
CA PRO A 182 -8.38 2.41 -0.99
C PRO A 182 -8.52 1.21 -0.04
N TRP A 183 -7.38 0.58 0.30
CA TRP A 183 -7.36 -0.43 1.35
C TRP A 183 -7.80 0.15 2.70
N GLY A 184 -8.61 -0.61 3.46
CA GLY A 184 -9.03 -0.31 4.83
C GLY A 184 -9.13 -1.59 5.66
N GLU A 185 -9.17 -1.48 6.99
CA GLU A 185 -9.31 -2.64 7.90
C GLU A 185 -10.63 -3.38 7.72
N ASP A 186 -11.64 -2.67 7.23
CA ASP A 186 -12.98 -3.15 6.89
C ASP A 186 -13.06 -3.79 5.48
N ILE A 187 -11.94 -3.87 4.78
CA ILE A 187 -11.84 -4.44 3.42
C ILE A 187 -11.40 -5.90 3.50
N GLU A 188 -12.24 -6.80 3.06
CA GLU A 188 -11.88 -8.21 2.83
C GLU A 188 -11.71 -8.45 1.33
N VAL A 189 -10.58 -9.08 0.95
CA VAL A 189 -10.30 -9.44 -0.45
C VAL A 189 -10.25 -10.95 -0.59
N LYS A 190 -11.01 -11.49 -1.54
CA LYS A 190 -10.96 -12.92 -1.92
C LYS A 190 -10.81 -13.08 -3.41
N ARG A 191 -9.87 -13.92 -3.80
CA ARG A 191 -9.74 -14.38 -5.18
C ARG A 191 -10.62 -15.60 -5.38
N LEU A 192 -11.68 -15.48 -6.18
CA LEU A 192 -12.69 -16.51 -6.36
C LEU A 192 -12.81 -16.88 -7.85
N LYS A 193 -13.03 -18.17 -8.11
CA LYS A 193 -13.29 -18.68 -9.47
C LYS A 193 -14.75 -18.48 -9.85
N VAL A 194 -14.99 -17.93 -11.04
CA VAL A 194 -16.35 -17.82 -11.60
C VAL A 194 -16.82 -19.20 -12.06
N GLN A 195 -17.91 -19.66 -11.48
CA GLN A 195 -18.49 -20.99 -11.74
C GLN A 195 -19.18 -21.06 -13.10
N LYS A 196 -19.42 -22.28 -13.59
CA LYS A 196 -20.05 -22.57 -14.91
C LYS A 196 -21.38 -21.82 -15.14
N ARG A 197 -22.09 -21.43 -14.09
CA ARG A 197 -23.37 -20.68 -14.18
C ARG A 197 -23.16 -19.16 -14.16
N GLY A 198 -21.94 -18.66 -14.36
CA GLY A 198 -21.62 -17.23 -14.28
C GLY A 198 -21.79 -16.67 -12.85
N THR A 199 -21.42 -17.44 -11.83
CA THR A 199 -21.57 -17.00 -10.44
C THR A 199 -20.31 -17.15 -9.64
N VAL A 200 -20.09 -16.25 -8.68
CA VAL A 200 -19.11 -16.40 -7.59
C VAL A 200 -19.83 -16.62 -6.28
N ARG A 201 -19.21 -17.37 -5.37
CA ARG A 201 -19.75 -17.58 -4.02
C ARG A 201 -18.89 -16.82 -3.02
N TYR A 202 -19.50 -15.83 -2.37
CA TYR A 202 -18.87 -15.11 -1.28
C TYR A 202 -19.71 -15.28 0.00
N LYS A 203 -19.07 -15.72 1.10
CA LYS A 203 -19.79 -16.19 2.30
C LYS A 203 -20.85 -17.23 1.90
N GLN A 204 -22.09 -17.03 2.28
CA GLN A 204 -23.20 -17.96 1.99
C GLN A 204 -24.02 -17.58 0.75
N ARG A 205 -23.61 -16.53 0.01
CA ARG A 205 -24.37 -16.00 -1.12
C ARG A 205 -23.68 -16.27 -2.45
N ARG A 206 -24.48 -16.34 -3.49
CA ARG A 206 -24.03 -16.39 -4.89
C ARG A 206 -24.35 -15.07 -5.55
N TYR A 207 -23.35 -14.54 -6.25
CA TYR A 207 -23.43 -13.29 -6.99
C TYR A 207 -23.21 -13.58 -8.47
N ARG A 208 -24.11 -13.08 -9.32
CA ARG A 208 -24.01 -13.28 -10.75
C ARG A 208 -22.96 -12.36 -11.33
N VAL A 209 -22.14 -12.90 -12.24
CA VAL A 209 -21.10 -12.22 -12.97
C VAL A 209 -21.34 -12.48 -14.46
N ASP A 210 -20.89 -11.57 -15.32
CA ASP A 210 -21.02 -11.74 -16.75
C ASP A 210 -20.40 -13.08 -17.22
N TYR A 211 -21.07 -13.80 -18.10
CA TYR A 211 -20.65 -15.13 -18.59
C TYR A 211 -19.28 -15.14 -19.25
N ARG A 212 -18.81 -14.01 -19.78
CA ARG A 212 -17.45 -13.89 -20.35
C ARG A 212 -16.33 -14.18 -19.35
N TYR A 213 -16.61 -14.12 -18.06
CA TYR A 213 -15.65 -14.43 -16.98
C TYR A 213 -15.75 -15.87 -16.48
N VAL A 214 -16.62 -16.71 -17.06
CA VAL A 214 -16.77 -18.10 -16.61
C VAL A 214 -15.46 -18.86 -16.78
N GLY A 215 -15.01 -19.47 -15.68
CA GLY A 215 -13.74 -20.18 -15.61
C GLY A 215 -12.57 -19.33 -15.15
N ASP A 216 -12.65 -18.00 -15.26
CA ASP A 216 -11.64 -17.07 -14.78
C ASP A 216 -11.69 -16.89 -13.26
N TYR A 217 -10.62 -16.34 -12.72
CA TYR A 217 -10.60 -15.83 -11.36
C TYR A 217 -10.95 -14.34 -11.34
N VAL A 218 -11.63 -13.92 -10.28
CA VAL A 218 -11.96 -12.52 -10.00
C VAL A 218 -11.57 -12.19 -8.57
N ASN A 219 -11.18 -10.94 -8.34
CA ASN A 219 -10.95 -10.42 -7.00
C ASN A 219 -12.27 -9.83 -6.49
N VAL A 220 -12.76 -10.38 -5.40
CA VAL A 220 -13.96 -9.93 -4.70
C VAL A 220 -13.51 -9.09 -3.50
N VAL A 221 -13.91 -7.84 -3.49
CA VAL A 221 -13.59 -6.86 -2.45
C VAL A 221 -14.87 -6.53 -1.70
N ALA A 222 -14.95 -6.97 -0.46
CA ALA A 222 -16.05 -6.65 0.44
C ALA A 222 -15.63 -5.50 1.36
N ASN A 223 -16.43 -4.44 1.39
CA ASN A 223 -16.30 -3.33 2.33
C ASN A 223 -17.41 -3.46 3.37
N GLU A 224 -17.04 -3.80 4.60
CA GLU A 224 -18.00 -4.04 5.67
C GLU A 224 -18.63 -2.73 6.19
N THR A 225 -17.91 -1.63 6.15
CA THR A 225 -18.43 -0.31 6.57
C THR A 225 -19.42 0.24 5.54
N GLU A 226 -19.05 0.26 4.26
CA GLU A 226 -19.94 0.72 3.19
C GLU A 226 -21.02 -0.28 2.81
N LYS A 227 -20.95 -1.51 3.34
CA LYS A 227 -21.83 -2.62 2.96
C LYS A 227 -21.89 -2.85 1.45
N THR A 228 -20.70 -2.85 0.82
CA THR A 228 -20.55 -3.05 -0.62
C THR A 228 -19.66 -4.24 -0.96
N LEU A 229 -19.96 -4.89 -2.08
CA LEU A 229 -19.18 -5.95 -2.68
C LEU A 229 -18.78 -5.51 -4.09
N SER A 230 -17.51 -5.34 -4.34
CA SER A 230 -16.99 -4.99 -5.66
C SER A 230 -16.22 -6.15 -6.26
N LEU A 231 -16.42 -6.40 -7.53
CA LEU A 231 -15.71 -7.46 -8.26
C LEU A 231 -14.76 -6.82 -9.27
N PHE A 232 -13.54 -7.34 -9.31
CA PHE A 232 -12.50 -6.88 -10.22
C PHE A 232 -11.90 -8.06 -10.99
N THR A 233 -11.40 -7.80 -12.18
CA THR A 233 -10.59 -8.76 -12.94
C THR A 233 -9.34 -9.16 -12.15
N ASP A 234 -8.89 -10.40 -12.34
CA ASP A 234 -7.77 -10.97 -11.58
C ASP A 234 -6.42 -10.27 -11.85
N THR A 235 -6.17 -9.91 -13.11
CA THR A 235 -4.85 -9.48 -13.55
C THR A 235 -4.59 -7.99 -13.45
N ASN A 236 -5.57 -7.17 -13.78
CA ASN A 236 -5.40 -5.72 -13.92
C ASN A 236 -6.36 -4.89 -13.05
N TRP A 237 -7.06 -5.53 -12.13
CA TRP A 237 -7.97 -4.86 -11.19
C TRP A 237 -9.02 -3.94 -11.85
N LYS A 238 -9.43 -4.28 -13.07
CA LYS A 238 -10.53 -3.57 -13.72
C LYS A 238 -11.84 -3.92 -13.03
N LEU A 239 -12.61 -2.90 -12.64
CA LEU A 239 -13.90 -3.11 -12.00
C LEU A 239 -14.87 -3.80 -12.99
N ILE A 240 -15.45 -4.93 -12.55
CA ILE A 240 -16.48 -5.68 -13.27
C ILE A 240 -17.85 -5.16 -12.86
N GLY A 241 -18.06 -4.94 -11.57
CA GLY A 241 -19.31 -4.42 -11.02
C GLY A 241 -19.27 -4.25 -9.51
N LYS A 242 -20.23 -3.50 -8.99
CA LYS A 242 -20.43 -3.23 -7.55
C LYS A 242 -21.88 -3.52 -7.17
N LEU A 243 -22.09 -4.09 -5.99
CA LEU A 243 -23.39 -4.47 -5.48
C LEU A 243 -23.41 -4.39 -3.95
N PRO A 244 -24.62 -4.34 -3.34
CA PRO A 244 -24.74 -4.32 -1.90
C PRO A 244 -24.21 -5.60 -1.26
N LEU A 245 -23.40 -5.46 -0.21
CA LEU A 245 -23.03 -6.56 0.67
C LEU A 245 -24.17 -6.75 1.67
N ARG A 246 -24.79 -7.93 1.67
CA ARG A 246 -25.88 -8.27 2.59
C ARG A 246 -25.42 -9.34 3.56
N ASP A 247 -25.76 -9.17 4.83
CA ASP A 247 -25.46 -10.13 5.89
C ASP A 247 -26.56 -11.21 5.93
N GLY A 248 -26.15 -12.46 6.12
CA GLY A 248 -27.03 -13.59 6.43
C GLY A 248 -28.11 -13.91 5.39
N GLY A 249 -28.81 -15.02 5.59
CA GLY A 249 -30.01 -15.43 4.84
C GLY A 249 -29.76 -16.48 3.76
N ASN A 250 -30.85 -16.92 3.11
CA ASN A 250 -30.84 -17.95 2.08
C ASN A 250 -29.99 -17.55 0.87
N LEU A 251 -29.45 -18.56 0.17
CA LEU A 251 -28.70 -18.39 -1.06
C LEU A 251 -29.51 -17.59 -2.10
N VAL A 252 -29.20 -16.30 -2.24
CA VAL A 252 -29.78 -15.43 -3.25
C VAL A 252 -28.75 -15.24 -4.36
N ILE A 253 -29.20 -15.26 -5.61
CA ILE A 253 -28.40 -14.87 -6.76
C ILE A 253 -28.69 -13.40 -6.98
N GLU A 254 -27.65 -12.57 -6.89
CA GLU A 254 -27.74 -11.14 -7.17
C GLU A 254 -26.99 -10.83 -8.47
N ASP A 255 -27.55 -9.94 -9.29
CA ASP A 255 -26.87 -9.48 -10.50
C ASP A 255 -25.87 -8.37 -10.14
N VAL A 256 -24.68 -8.45 -10.73
CA VAL A 256 -23.69 -7.37 -10.62
C VAL A 256 -24.11 -6.25 -11.56
N GLU A 257 -24.33 -5.06 -11.03
CA GLU A 257 -24.64 -3.90 -11.84
C GLU A 257 -23.48 -3.61 -12.81
N LYS A 258 -23.80 -3.54 -14.10
CA LYS A 258 -22.85 -3.14 -15.12
C LYS A 258 -22.64 -1.63 -14.97
N GLN A 259 -21.42 -1.21 -14.66
CA GLN A 259 -21.05 0.19 -14.93
C GLN A 259 -21.06 0.36 -16.44
N SER A 260 -21.98 1.18 -16.93
CA SER A 260 -21.98 1.60 -18.34
C SER A 260 -20.64 2.24 -18.65
N PRO A 261 -19.96 1.86 -19.76
CA PRO A 261 -18.80 2.59 -20.21
C PRO A 261 -19.28 3.94 -20.75
N GLY A 262 -19.24 4.99 -19.94
CA GLY A 262 -19.62 6.32 -20.39
C GLY A 262 -20.31 7.19 -19.36
N SER A 263 -19.66 7.49 -18.26
CA SER A 263 -19.87 8.76 -17.57
C SER A 263 -18.51 9.38 -17.27
N SER A 264 -17.86 9.81 -18.34
CA SER A 264 -16.90 10.91 -18.23
C SER A 264 -17.70 12.11 -17.78
N ILE A 265 -17.55 12.49 -16.54
CA ILE A 265 -18.02 13.78 -16.04
C ILE A 265 -17.10 14.82 -16.67
N LEU A 266 -17.70 15.66 -17.48
CA LEU A 266 -17.19 16.95 -17.93
C LEU A 266 -16.76 17.83 -16.76
#